data_61e46541b25edc4e6fff344b51b383c3
#
_entry.id   61e46541b25edc4e6fff344b51b383c3
#
_cell.length_a   1.000
_cell.length_b   1.000
_cell.length_c   1.000
_cell.angle_alpha   90.00
_cell.angle_beta   90.00
_cell.angle_gamma   90.00
#
_symmetry.space_group_name_H-M   'P 1'
#
loop_
_entity.id
_entity.type
_entity.pdbx_description
1 polymer ?
#
loop_
_entity_poly.entity_id
_entity_poly.type
_entity_poly.pdbx_seq_one_letter_code
_entity_poly.pdbx_strand_id
1 'polypeptide(L)'
;CDLTYDTILLVSDTIPINIGFIASYIKKYLNNEVEISLFKYPNSVIEAIKKNPPDMIALSSYSWNSNLSEYLSSITKKFNPNAITIHGGTNFPHKHELQKIFLQNRPHTDIHTLFEGERALLSVVKRILESNLERKKIFELPIDGCVFIHPDTKKFTKVKQKFIIGKSLERIKDLDEIPSPYLNGILDKFFDGKLTPFLETNRGCPFTCSFCHTGSDY
;
A
#
# COMPACT_ATOMS: atom_id res chain seq x y z
N CYS A 1 2.33 -0.84 -5.92
CA CYS A 1 2.98 0.06 -6.88
C CYS A 1 3.50 1.30 -6.16
N ASP A 2 4.74 1.66 -6.42
CA ASP A 2 5.33 2.94 -6.04
C ASP A 2 5.55 3.75 -7.32
N LEU A 3 4.74 4.78 -7.51
CA LEU A 3 4.47 5.35 -8.82
C LEU A 3 5.23 6.65 -9.08
N THR A 4 5.88 6.72 -10.23
CA THR A 4 6.46 7.93 -10.78
C THR A 4 6.14 8.07 -12.27
N TYR A 5 6.29 9.28 -12.81
CA TYR A 5 6.16 9.52 -14.24
C TYR A 5 7.48 9.20 -14.97
N ASP A 6 7.37 8.60 -16.15
CA ASP A 6 8.50 8.38 -17.07
C ASP A 6 8.86 9.69 -17.80
N THR A 7 9.10 10.74 -17.04
CA THR A 7 9.59 12.01 -17.59
C THR A 7 11.03 12.21 -17.19
N ILE A 8 11.90 12.11 -18.17
CA ILE A 8 13.32 12.43 -18.09
C ILE A 8 13.47 13.93 -17.84
N LEU A 9 13.28 14.38 -16.63
CA LEU A 9 13.55 15.77 -16.27
C LEU A 9 14.22 15.85 -14.91
N LEU A 10 15.54 15.92 -14.93
CA LEU A 10 16.42 16.51 -13.90
C LEU A 10 16.59 15.78 -12.57
N VAL A 11 15.82 14.72 -12.26
CA VAL A 11 16.04 13.91 -11.06
C VAL A 11 16.04 12.44 -11.46
N SER A 12 17.13 11.73 -11.23
CA SER A 12 17.16 10.27 -11.32
C SER A 12 16.20 9.70 -10.28
N ASP A 13 15.14 9.05 -10.73
CA ASP A 13 14.25 8.35 -9.82
C ASP A 13 14.88 7.03 -9.35
N THR A 14 14.40 6.48 -8.26
CA THR A 14 15.01 5.33 -7.61
C THR A 14 14.23 4.04 -7.87
N ILE A 15 14.94 2.92 -7.80
CA ILE A 15 14.33 1.58 -7.74
C ILE A 15 13.38 1.55 -6.54
N PRO A 16 12.15 1.03 -6.69
CA PRO A 16 11.10 1.11 -5.67
C PRO A 16 11.30 0.09 -4.56
N ILE A 17 12.32 0.32 -3.70
CA ILE A 17 12.74 -0.61 -2.65
C ILE A 17 11.62 -0.90 -1.64
N ASN A 18 10.80 0.08 -1.29
CA ASN A 18 9.75 -0.08 -0.28
C ASN A 18 8.72 -1.14 -0.68
N ILE A 19 8.26 -1.12 -1.93
CA ILE A 19 7.36 -2.18 -2.42
C ILE A 19 8.09 -3.51 -2.61
N GLY A 20 9.40 -3.48 -2.84
CA GLY A 20 10.27 -4.65 -2.85
C GLY A 20 10.31 -5.34 -1.48
N PHE A 21 10.54 -4.60 -0.40
CA PHE A 21 10.50 -5.12 0.97
C PHE A 21 9.15 -5.76 1.30
N ILE A 22 8.05 -5.06 1.02
CA ILE A 22 6.70 -5.57 1.26
C ILE A 22 6.47 -6.88 0.49
N ALA A 23 6.82 -6.92 -0.79
CA ALA A 23 6.64 -8.12 -1.61
C ALA A 23 7.52 -9.28 -1.15
N SER A 24 8.78 -9.01 -0.79
CA SER A 24 9.69 -10.01 -0.24
C SER A 24 9.18 -10.59 1.08
N TYR A 25 8.64 -9.72 1.95
CA TYR A 25 8.05 -10.12 3.22
C TYR A 25 6.82 -11.00 3.02
N ILE A 26 5.91 -10.62 2.13
CA ILE A 26 4.72 -11.43 1.81
C ILE A 26 5.12 -12.77 1.24
N LYS A 27 6.07 -12.82 0.30
CA LYS A 27 6.57 -14.08 -0.27
C LYS A 27 7.20 -15.00 0.76
N LYS A 28 7.92 -14.45 1.76
CA LYS A 28 8.49 -15.24 2.87
C LYS A 28 7.41 -16.02 3.64
N TYR A 29 6.23 -15.43 3.85
CA TYR A 29 5.17 -16.02 4.67
C TYR A 29 4.10 -16.78 3.90
N LEU A 30 3.86 -16.42 2.62
CA LEU A 30 2.80 -17.00 1.80
C LEU A 30 3.33 -17.76 0.58
N ASN A 31 4.64 -17.73 0.36
CA ASN A 31 5.32 -18.46 -0.71
C ASN A 31 4.58 -18.36 -2.06
N ASN A 32 4.02 -19.45 -2.56
CA ASN A 32 3.34 -19.55 -3.84
C ASN A 32 1.81 -19.36 -3.76
N GLU A 33 1.27 -19.02 -2.60
CA GLU A 33 -0.17 -18.79 -2.44
C GLU A 33 -0.65 -17.51 -3.17
N VAL A 34 0.26 -16.60 -3.48
CA VAL A 34 -0.04 -15.33 -4.15
C VAL A 34 0.95 -15.04 -5.27
N GLU A 35 0.43 -14.56 -6.39
CA GLU A 35 1.24 -13.97 -7.46
C GLU A 35 1.39 -12.47 -7.23
N ILE A 36 2.63 -11.97 -7.21
CA ILE A 36 2.93 -10.57 -6.94
C ILE A 36 3.65 -9.96 -8.13
N SER A 37 3.05 -8.92 -8.71
CA SER A 37 3.67 -8.08 -9.73
C SER A 37 3.95 -6.69 -9.19
N LEU A 38 5.18 -6.20 -9.33
CA LEU A 38 5.59 -4.86 -8.93
C LEU A 38 5.55 -3.90 -10.11
N PHE A 39 5.24 -2.64 -9.87
CA PHE A 39 5.21 -1.61 -10.91
C PHE A 39 5.75 -0.29 -10.36
N LYS A 40 6.43 0.45 -11.23
CA LYS A 40 6.92 1.81 -10.99
C LYS A 40 6.21 2.82 -11.88
N TYR A 41 5.90 2.44 -13.13
CA TYR A 41 5.35 3.34 -14.14
C TYR A 41 3.83 3.18 -14.28
N PRO A 42 3.05 4.30 -14.23
CA PRO A 42 1.58 4.25 -14.29
C PRO A 42 1.02 3.57 -15.53
N ASN A 43 1.64 3.82 -16.71
CA ASN A 43 1.17 3.21 -17.95
C ASN A 43 1.28 1.69 -17.91
N SER A 44 2.38 1.16 -17.39
CA SER A 44 2.56 -0.29 -17.23
C SER A 44 1.53 -0.91 -16.27
N VAL A 45 1.15 -0.18 -15.21
CA VAL A 45 0.06 -0.60 -14.31
C VAL A 45 -1.27 -0.67 -15.06
N ILE A 46 -1.60 0.38 -15.81
CA ILE A 46 -2.88 0.47 -16.56
C ILE A 46 -2.98 -0.66 -17.59
N GLU A 47 -1.90 -0.92 -18.32
CA GLU A 47 -1.85 -2.02 -19.30
C GLU A 47 -2.00 -3.38 -18.61
N ALA A 48 -1.33 -3.61 -17.50
CA ALA A 48 -1.46 -4.83 -16.73
C ALA A 48 -2.88 -5.05 -16.21
N ILE A 49 -3.52 -4.00 -15.64
CA ILE A 49 -4.90 -4.06 -15.17
C ILE A 49 -5.87 -4.39 -16.31
N LYS A 50 -5.68 -3.80 -17.50
CA LYS A 50 -6.52 -4.07 -18.67
C LYS A 50 -6.38 -5.51 -19.17
N LYS A 51 -5.16 -6.03 -19.16
CA LYS A 51 -4.84 -7.36 -19.68
C LYS A 51 -5.28 -8.47 -18.71
N ASN A 52 -5.03 -8.28 -17.42
CA ASN A 52 -5.36 -9.23 -16.36
C ASN A 52 -5.75 -8.45 -15.09
N PRO A 53 -7.06 -8.16 -14.89
CA PRO A 53 -7.51 -7.39 -13.73
C PRO A 53 -7.17 -8.10 -12.42
N PRO A 54 -6.44 -7.45 -11.49
CA PRO A 54 -6.00 -8.09 -10.27
C PRO A 54 -7.14 -8.23 -9.25
N ASP A 55 -7.01 -9.20 -8.33
CA ASP A 55 -7.88 -9.32 -7.16
C ASP A 55 -7.58 -8.24 -6.12
N MET A 56 -6.34 -7.77 -6.09
CA MET A 56 -5.87 -6.76 -5.16
C MET A 56 -4.84 -5.84 -5.82
N ILE A 57 -4.93 -4.54 -5.54
CA ILE A 57 -3.86 -3.59 -5.86
C ILE A 57 -3.45 -2.81 -4.61
N ALA A 58 -2.15 -2.76 -4.34
CA ALA A 58 -1.58 -1.95 -3.28
C ALA A 58 -0.75 -0.81 -3.88
N LEU A 59 -1.03 0.42 -3.47
CA LEU A 59 -0.50 1.64 -4.03
C LEU A 59 0.15 2.50 -2.94
N SER A 60 1.32 3.05 -3.22
CA SER A 60 1.92 4.05 -2.34
C SER A 60 1.10 5.35 -2.36
N SER A 61 0.97 6.00 -1.20
CA SER A 61 0.25 7.26 -1.04
C SER A 61 1.14 8.30 -0.37
N TYR A 62 1.86 9.03 -1.19
CA TYR A 62 2.64 10.21 -0.82
C TYR A 62 1.94 11.47 -1.32
N SER A 63 2.37 12.65 -0.87
CA SER A 63 1.75 13.92 -1.27
C SER A 63 1.76 14.14 -2.79
N TRP A 64 2.79 13.64 -3.48
CA TRP A 64 2.95 13.80 -4.94
C TRP A 64 2.21 12.76 -5.79
N ASN A 65 1.87 11.59 -5.26
CA ASN A 65 1.23 10.51 -6.04
C ASN A 65 -0.16 10.08 -5.55
N SER A 66 -0.66 10.65 -4.47
CA SER A 66 -1.92 10.23 -3.85
C SER A 66 -3.13 10.30 -4.80
N ASN A 67 -3.23 11.33 -5.62
CA ASN A 67 -4.31 11.45 -6.61
C ASN A 67 -4.16 10.43 -7.74
N LEU A 68 -2.93 10.16 -8.17
CA LEU A 68 -2.65 9.13 -9.17
C LEU A 68 -3.03 7.75 -8.64
N SER A 69 -2.73 7.47 -7.37
CA SER A 69 -3.09 6.20 -6.73
C SER A 69 -4.61 6.03 -6.64
N GLU A 70 -5.35 7.07 -6.29
CA GLU A 70 -6.83 7.03 -6.31
C GLU A 70 -7.37 6.83 -7.74
N TYR A 71 -6.77 7.47 -8.74
CA TYR A 71 -7.14 7.25 -10.14
C TYR A 71 -6.91 5.81 -10.58
N LEU A 72 -5.76 5.20 -10.26
CA LEU A 72 -5.49 3.80 -10.56
C LEU A 72 -6.42 2.84 -9.81
N SER A 73 -6.78 3.17 -8.58
CA SER A 73 -7.81 2.44 -7.84
C SER A 73 -9.16 2.48 -8.58
N SER A 74 -9.54 3.64 -9.14
CA SER A 74 -10.76 3.77 -9.93
C SER A 74 -10.72 2.92 -11.20
N ILE A 75 -9.57 2.90 -11.90
CA ILE A 75 -9.38 2.04 -13.08
C ILE A 75 -9.47 0.57 -12.67
N THR A 76 -8.81 0.16 -11.60
CA THR A 76 -8.87 -1.22 -11.12
C THR A 76 -10.31 -1.64 -10.85
N LYS A 77 -11.09 -0.81 -10.15
CA LYS A 77 -12.51 -1.06 -9.88
C LYS A 77 -13.37 -1.11 -11.14
N LYS A 78 -12.99 -0.39 -12.19
CA LYS A 78 -13.68 -0.43 -13.49
C LYS A 78 -13.52 -1.79 -14.17
N PHE A 79 -12.33 -2.40 -14.09
CA PHE A 79 -12.04 -3.69 -14.74
C PHE A 79 -12.36 -4.89 -13.82
N ASN A 80 -12.17 -4.75 -12.51
CA ASN A 80 -12.60 -5.72 -11.50
C ASN A 80 -13.28 -5.00 -10.32
N PRO A 81 -14.62 -4.88 -10.32
CA PRO A 81 -15.37 -4.21 -9.25
C PRO A 81 -15.15 -4.83 -7.85
N ASN A 82 -14.77 -6.10 -7.78
CA ASN A 82 -14.53 -6.81 -6.54
C ASN A 82 -13.08 -6.67 -6.03
N ALA A 83 -12.17 -6.17 -6.86
CA ALA A 83 -10.78 -5.97 -6.44
C ALA A 83 -10.67 -5.18 -5.13
N ILE A 84 -9.73 -5.53 -4.28
CA ILE A 84 -9.43 -4.80 -3.05
C ILE A 84 -8.33 -3.77 -3.34
N THR A 85 -8.64 -2.50 -3.11
CA THR A 85 -7.71 -1.39 -3.34
C THR A 85 -7.15 -0.89 -2.01
N ILE A 86 -5.83 -0.89 -1.91
CA ILE A 86 -5.11 -0.60 -0.67
C ILE A 86 -4.16 0.55 -0.92
N HIS A 87 -4.16 1.53 -0.02
CA HIS A 87 -3.17 2.59 0.00
C HIS A 87 -2.30 2.50 1.25
N GLY A 88 -1.06 2.94 1.14
CA GLY A 88 -0.12 3.03 2.26
C GLY A 88 0.93 4.11 2.01
N GLY A 89 1.51 4.63 3.06
CA GLY A 89 2.52 5.67 2.99
C GLY A 89 2.21 6.86 3.88
N THR A 90 3.11 7.83 3.89
CA THR A 90 3.13 8.94 4.87
C THR A 90 2.09 10.03 4.62
N ASN A 91 1.41 10.06 3.48
CA ASN A 91 0.36 11.04 3.19
C ASN A 91 -0.98 10.62 3.81
N PHE A 92 -0.97 10.31 5.10
CA PHE A 92 -2.15 9.89 5.83
C PHE A 92 -2.18 10.58 7.21
N PRO A 93 -3.30 11.18 7.61
CA PRO A 93 -3.39 11.89 8.88
C PRO A 93 -3.20 10.96 10.09
N HIS A 94 -2.67 11.49 11.20
CA HIS A 94 -2.55 10.73 12.44
C HIS A 94 -3.86 10.67 13.25
N LYS A 95 -4.67 11.75 13.23
CA LYS A 95 -5.91 11.81 13.99
C LYS A 95 -7.02 11.02 13.30
N HIS A 96 -7.71 10.16 14.02
CA HIS A 96 -8.75 9.27 13.48
C HIS A 96 -9.89 10.01 12.77
N GLU A 97 -10.26 11.19 13.27
CA GLU A 97 -11.29 12.02 12.62
C GLU A 97 -10.84 12.46 11.21
N LEU A 98 -9.58 12.87 11.08
CA LEU A 98 -8.99 13.27 9.81
C LEU A 98 -8.74 12.07 8.89
N GLN A 99 -8.40 10.91 9.44
CA GLN A 99 -8.27 9.64 8.69
C GLN A 99 -9.61 9.28 8.04
N LYS A 100 -10.69 9.39 8.80
CA LYS A 100 -12.03 9.15 8.26
C LYS A 100 -12.37 10.11 7.12
N ILE A 101 -12.12 11.41 7.29
CA ILE A 101 -12.35 12.44 6.26
C ILE A 101 -11.49 12.13 5.03
N PHE A 102 -10.22 11.76 5.23
CA PHE A 102 -9.32 11.39 4.14
C PHE A 102 -9.88 10.25 3.29
N LEU A 103 -10.38 9.17 3.93
CA LEU A 103 -10.97 8.02 3.23
C LEU A 103 -12.36 8.34 2.62
N GLN A 104 -13.11 9.26 3.20
CA GLN A 104 -14.37 9.74 2.62
C GLN A 104 -14.15 10.40 1.26
N ASN A 105 -13.05 11.15 1.12
CA ASN A 105 -12.67 11.84 -0.11
C ASN A 105 -11.97 10.93 -1.13
N ARG A 106 -11.82 9.64 -0.81
CA ARG A 106 -11.19 8.62 -1.69
C ARG A 106 -12.12 7.42 -1.86
N PRO A 107 -13.14 7.56 -2.73
CA PRO A 107 -14.20 6.55 -2.86
C PRO A 107 -13.69 5.20 -3.38
N HIS A 108 -12.57 5.20 -4.11
CA HIS A 108 -12.00 3.98 -4.69
C HIS A 108 -10.90 3.33 -3.82
N THR A 109 -10.52 3.94 -2.71
CA THR A 109 -9.61 3.33 -1.71
C THR A 109 -10.41 2.52 -0.71
N ASP A 110 -10.20 1.22 -0.64
CA ASP A 110 -10.90 0.35 0.32
C ASP A 110 -10.24 0.37 1.69
N ILE A 111 -8.92 0.20 1.74
CA ILE A 111 -8.14 0.04 2.97
C ILE A 111 -6.95 1.00 2.93
N HIS A 112 -6.59 1.57 4.06
CA HIS A 112 -5.31 2.25 4.25
C HIS A 112 -4.49 1.53 5.31
N THR A 113 -3.22 1.18 4.98
CA THR A 113 -2.28 0.62 5.94
C THR A 113 -1.66 1.73 6.79
N LEU A 114 -1.43 1.42 8.07
CA LEU A 114 -0.79 2.30 9.02
C LEU A 114 0.68 1.92 9.17
N PHE A 115 1.54 2.92 9.33
CA PHE A 115 2.96 2.75 9.61
C PHE A 115 3.69 1.85 8.59
N GLU A 116 4.32 0.76 9.05
CA GLU A 116 5.09 -0.16 8.22
C GLU A 116 4.19 -1.06 7.38
N GLY A 117 4.46 -1.10 6.08
CA GLY A 117 3.60 -1.79 5.11
C GLY A 117 3.71 -3.31 5.15
N GLU A 118 4.83 -3.88 5.59
CA GLU A 118 5.13 -5.31 5.50
C GLU A 118 4.12 -6.16 6.26
N ARG A 119 4.00 -5.92 7.57
CA ARG A 119 3.08 -6.67 8.44
C ARG A 119 1.62 -6.31 8.15
N ALA A 120 1.34 -5.02 7.91
CA ALA A 120 -0.02 -4.56 7.63
C ALA A 120 -0.55 -5.16 6.33
N LEU A 121 0.22 -5.13 5.23
CA LEU A 121 -0.22 -5.72 3.97
C LEU A 121 -0.29 -7.25 4.04
N LEU A 122 0.60 -7.92 4.78
CA LEU A 122 0.49 -9.35 5.04
C LEU A 122 -0.84 -9.69 5.75
N SER A 123 -1.26 -8.88 6.75
CA SER A 123 -2.56 -9.08 7.42
C SER A 123 -3.73 -8.95 6.44
N VAL A 124 -3.68 -7.99 5.51
CA VAL A 124 -4.71 -7.85 4.47
C VAL A 124 -4.74 -9.06 3.54
N VAL A 125 -3.57 -9.48 3.03
CA VAL A 125 -3.49 -10.62 2.09
C VAL A 125 -4.00 -11.91 2.75
N LYS A 126 -3.60 -12.18 4.00
CA LYS A 126 -4.13 -13.33 4.75
C LYS A 126 -5.65 -13.27 4.87
N ARG A 127 -6.21 -12.11 5.24
CA ARG A 127 -7.66 -11.93 5.32
C ARG A 127 -8.37 -12.18 3.98
N ILE A 128 -7.77 -11.75 2.86
CA ILE A 128 -8.31 -11.98 1.51
C ILE A 128 -8.34 -13.48 1.20
N LEU A 129 -7.24 -14.21 1.47
CA LEU A 129 -7.15 -15.65 1.25
C LEU A 129 -8.14 -16.43 2.15
N GLU A 130 -8.17 -16.15 3.45
CA GLU A 130 -9.10 -16.77 4.41
C GLU A 130 -10.57 -16.54 4.06
N SER A 131 -10.85 -15.41 3.42
CA SER A 131 -12.20 -15.03 2.99
C SER A 131 -12.58 -15.56 1.61
N ASN A 132 -11.69 -16.30 0.91
CA ASN A 132 -11.89 -16.73 -0.48
C ASN A 132 -12.35 -15.58 -1.40
N LEU A 133 -11.74 -14.42 -1.28
CA LEU A 133 -12.08 -13.19 -2.01
C LEU A 133 -13.52 -12.66 -1.75
N GLU A 134 -14.27 -13.24 -0.82
CA GLU A 134 -15.59 -12.75 -0.47
C GLU A 134 -15.51 -11.39 0.22
N ARG A 135 -15.78 -10.34 -0.51
CA ARG A 135 -15.65 -8.96 -0.05
C ARG A 135 -16.36 -8.68 1.28
N LYS A 136 -17.53 -9.27 1.51
CA LYS A 136 -18.28 -9.11 2.76
C LYS A 136 -17.51 -9.65 3.96
N LYS A 137 -16.90 -10.82 3.83
CA LYS A 137 -16.10 -11.44 4.89
C LYS A 137 -14.79 -10.68 5.16
N ILE A 138 -14.17 -10.12 4.10
CA ILE A 138 -12.93 -9.33 4.24
C ILE A 138 -13.16 -8.14 5.19
N PHE A 139 -14.30 -7.44 5.07
CA PHE A 139 -14.60 -6.22 5.83
C PHE A 139 -15.44 -6.44 7.10
N GLU A 140 -15.74 -7.68 7.46
CA GLU A 140 -16.58 -8.00 8.62
C GLU A 140 -15.91 -7.61 9.95
N LEU A 141 -14.61 -7.84 10.07
CA LEU A 141 -13.82 -7.59 11.27
C LEU A 141 -12.67 -6.61 10.98
N PRO A 142 -12.16 -5.90 12.00
CA PRO A 142 -10.95 -5.10 11.87
C PRO A 142 -9.78 -5.92 11.30
N ILE A 143 -8.90 -5.25 10.55
CA ILE A 143 -7.67 -5.83 10.01
C ILE A 143 -6.50 -5.13 10.69
N ASP A 144 -5.62 -5.90 11.33
CA ASP A 144 -4.50 -5.36 12.07
C ASP A 144 -3.57 -4.51 11.20
N GLY A 145 -3.13 -3.37 11.72
CA GLY A 145 -2.33 -2.40 10.99
C GLY A 145 -3.07 -1.60 9.93
N CYS A 146 -4.40 -1.67 9.88
CA CYS A 146 -5.19 -1.03 8.83
C CYS A 146 -6.38 -0.24 9.36
N VAL A 147 -6.83 0.69 8.53
CA VAL A 147 -8.09 1.43 8.74
C VAL A 147 -8.91 1.43 7.46
N PHE A 148 -10.23 1.44 7.60
CA PHE A 148 -11.15 1.51 6.47
C PHE A 148 -12.54 2.03 6.87
N ILE A 149 -13.30 2.51 5.88
CA ILE A 149 -14.73 2.73 6.03
C ILE A 149 -15.45 1.50 5.53
N HIS A 150 -16.33 0.93 6.36
CA HIS A 150 -17.07 -0.29 5.98
C HIS A 150 -17.80 -0.07 4.64
N PRO A 151 -17.60 -0.93 3.63
CA PRO A 151 -18.08 -0.70 2.26
C PRO A 151 -19.60 -0.45 2.16
N ASP A 152 -20.38 -1.16 2.96
CA ASP A 152 -21.85 -1.00 2.96
C ASP A 152 -22.30 0.39 3.44
N THR A 153 -21.48 1.05 4.25
CA THR A 153 -21.79 2.38 4.79
C THR A 153 -21.12 3.50 3.98
N LYS A 154 -20.11 3.17 3.15
CA LYS A 154 -19.35 4.15 2.37
C LYS A 154 -20.20 4.81 1.27
N LYS A 155 -21.18 4.10 0.74
CA LYS A 155 -22.04 4.56 -0.36
C LYS A 155 -23.05 5.64 0.05
N PHE A 156 -23.25 5.88 1.34
CA PHE A 156 -24.28 6.79 1.86
C PHE A 156 -23.66 8.06 2.43
N THR A 157 -23.84 9.18 1.75
CA THR A 157 -23.33 10.50 2.19
C THR A 157 -24.03 11.05 3.45
N LYS A 158 -25.23 10.54 3.78
CA LYS A 158 -26.07 11.01 4.91
C LYS A 158 -26.15 10.02 6.08
N VAL A 159 -25.65 8.79 5.94
CA VAL A 159 -25.65 7.78 7.01
C VAL A 159 -24.33 7.84 7.76
N LYS A 160 -24.38 7.60 9.08
CA LYS A 160 -23.20 7.51 9.93
C LYS A 160 -22.29 6.39 9.42
N GLN A 161 -21.25 6.75 8.66
CA GLN A 161 -20.32 5.80 8.10
C GLN A 161 -19.51 5.12 9.22
N LYS A 162 -19.46 3.79 9.16
CA LYS A 162 -18.73 2.97 10.11
C LYS A 162 -17.23 2.99 9.75
N PHE A 163 -16.45 3.78 10.48
CA PHE A 163 -15.00 3.80 10.40
C PHE A 163 -14.43 2.72 11.31
N ILE A 164 -13.59 1.84 10.76
CA ILE A 164 -13.02 0.68 11.43
C ILE A 164 -11.51 0.87 11.53
N ILE A 165 -10.99 0.63 12.72
CA ILE A 165 -9.56 0.74 13.05
C ILE A 165 -9.11 -0.62 13.53
N GLY A 166 -8.10 -1.19 12.87
CA GLY A 166 -7.43 -2.41 13.29
C GLY A 166 -6.47 -2.15 14.45
N LYS A 167 -6.04 -3.22 15.11
CA LYS A 167 -5.01 -3.15 16.13
C LYS A 167 -3.72 -2.57 15.53
N SER A 168 -3.07 -1.68 16.27
CA SER A 168 -1.73 -1.20 15.90
C SER A 168 -0.73 -2.34 15.91
N LEU A 169 0.10 -2.41 14.88
CA LEU A 169 1.18 -3.39 14.79
C LEU A 169 2.46 -2.78 15.39
N GLU A 170 3.23 -3.61 16.06
CA GLU A 170 4.55 -3.23 16.53
C GLU A 170 5.50 -3.05 15.33
N ARG A 171 6.44 -2.13 15.46
CA ARG A 171 7.50 -1.92 14.47
C ARG A 171 8.38 -3.16 14.35
N ILE A 172 8.89 -3.41 13.16
CA ILE A 172 9.89 -4.44 12.92
C ILE A 172 11.21 -3.93 13.53
N LYS A 173 11.64 -4.57 14.61
CA LYS A 173 12.87 -4.18 15.34
C LYS A 173 14.10 -4.80 14.71
N ASP A 174 13.98 -6.02 14.20
CA ASP A 174 15.03 -6.73 13.50
C ASP A 174 14.73 -6.67 11.99
N LEU A 175 15.50 -5.84 11.27
CA LEU A 175 15.31 -5.66 9.84
C LEU A 175 15.70 -6.91 9.02
N ASP A 176 16.45 -7.85 9.60
CA ASP A 176 16.78 -9.14 8.98
C ASP A 176 15.56 -10.07 8.87
N GLU A 177 14.44 -9.73 9.56
CA GLU A 177 13.16 -10.38 9.31
C GLU A 177 12.67 -10.17 7.87
N ILE A 178 13.08 -9.08 7.20
CA ILE A 178 12.66 -8.72 5.86
C ILE A 178 13.69 -9.22 4.85
N PRO A 179 13.38 -10.20 4.00
CA PRO A 179 14.34 -10.64 2.98
C PRO A 179 14.69 -9.52 2.03
N SER A 180 15.98 -9.41 1.68
CA SER A 180 16.44 -8.40 0.73
C SER A 180 15.76 -8.57 -0.63
N PRO A 181 15.04 -7.54 -1.13
CA PRO A 181 14.38 -7.60 -2.42
C PRO A 181 15.36 -7.57 -3.61
N TYR A 182 16.62 -7.18 -3.37
CA TYR A 182 17.68 -7.28 -4.36
C TYR A 182 18.22 -8.70 -4.45
N LEU A 183 18.49 -9.34 -3.31
CA LEU A 183 19.13 -10.67 -3.29
C LEU A 183 18.16 -11.78 -3.72
N ASN A 184 16.85 -11.59 -3.59
CA ASN A 184 15.85 -12.56 -4.04
C ASN A 184 15.33 -12.30 -5.48
N GLY A 185 15.91 -11.32 -6.17
CA GLY A 185 15.63 -11.02 -7.58
C GLY A 185 14.28 -10.34 -7.87
N ILE A 186 13.51 -9.97 -6.84
CA ILE A 186 12.16 -9.39 -7.04
C ILE A 186 12.21 -7.98 -7.68
N LEU A 187 13.36 -7.31 -7.58
CA LEU A 187 13.61 -5.99 -8.16
C LEU A 187 14.42 -6.02 -9.48
N ASP A 188 14.81 -7.19 -9.98
CA ASP A 188 15.72 -7.30 -11.13
C ASP A 188 15.21 -6.54 -12.36
N LYS A 189 13.91 -6.56 -12.60
CA LYS A 189 13.29 -5.86 -13.74
C LYS A 189 13.41 -4.34 -13.69
N PHE A 190 13.78 -3.77 -12.55
CA PHE A 190 13.97 -2.33 -12.39
C PHE A 190 15.42 -1.87 -12.60
N PHE A 191 16.34 -2.80 -12.87
CA PHE A 191 17.69 -2.49 -13.35
C PHE A 191 17.65 -2.21 -14.87
N ASP A 192 16.82 -1.25 -15.25
CA ASP A 192 16.52 -0.86 -16.63
C ASP A 192 17.48 0.21 -17.19
N GLY A 193 18.46 0.63 -16.40
CA GLY A 193 19.41 1.70 -16.74
C GLY A 193 18.86 3.12 -16.55
N LYS A 194 17.60 3.27 -16.13
CA LYS A 194 16.95 4.55 -15.87
C LYS A 194 16.84 4.87 -14.39
N LEU A 195 16.62 3.83 -13.57
CA LEU A 195 16.42 3.96 -12.14
C LEU A 195 17.74 3.77 -11.38
N THR A 196 17.95 4.63 -10.37
CA THR A 196 19.10 4.52 -9.47
C THR A 196 18.81 3.54 -8.34
N PRO A 197 19.72 2.58 -8.04
CA PRO A 197 19.59 1.74 -6.86
C PRO A 197 19.50 2.57 -5.58
N PHE A 198 18.59 2.19 -4.70
CA PHE A 198 18.38 2.84 -3.42
C PHE A 198 18.51 1.81 -2.29
N LEU A 199 19.23 2.15 -1.22
CA LEU A 199 19.42 1.29 -0.07
C LEU A 199 18.83 1.94 1.18
N GLU A 200 18.15 1.16 2.00
CA GLU A 200 17.68 1.55 3.32
C GLU A 200 18.59 0.87 4.35
N THR A 201 19.33 1.65 5.14
CA THR A 201 20.25 1.14 6.15
C THR A 201 19.68 1.16 7.56
N ASN A 202 18.62 1.93 7.78
CA ASN A 202 17.92 2.04 9.06
C ASN A 202 16.51 2.56 8.86
N ARG A 203 15.63 2.32 9.83
CA ARG A 203 14.27 2.84 9.88
C ARG A 203 14.05 3.74 11.08
N GLY A 204 13.42 4.89 10.83
CA GLY A 204 13.13 5.88 11.85
C GLY A 204 14.27 6.86 12.06
N CYS A 205 14.09 7.76 13.01
CA CYS A 205 15.01 8.80 13.38
C CYS A 205 15.10 8.90 14.91
N PRO A 206 16.30 8.97 15.50
CA PRO A 206 16.45 9.07 16.95
C PRO A 206 16.12 10.47 17.49
N PHE A 207 15.85 11.44 16.62
CA PHE A 207 15.59 12.83 17.00
C PHE A 207 14.09 13.14 16.97
N THR A 208 13.64 13.94 17.94
CA THR A 208 12.23 14.39 18.13
C THR A 208 12.06 15.84 17.73
N CYS A 209 12.47 16.23 16.52
CA CYS A 209 12.37 17.60 16.03
C CYS A 209 10.90 18.04 15.93
N SER A 210 10.53 19.17 16.50
CA SER A 210 9.14 19.66 16.59
C SER A 210 8.47 19.92 15.25
N PHE A 211 9.24 20.11 14.18
CA PHE A 211 8.76 20.34 12.81
C PHE A 211 8.79 19.07 11.96
N CYS A 212 9.33 17.97 12.45
CA CYS A 212 9.58 16.77 11.67
C CYS A 212 8.56 15.67 12.00
N HIS A 213 7.93 15.16 10.97
CA HIS A 213 6.96 14.08 11.11
C HIS A 213 7.60 12.73 11.44
N THR A 214 8.83 12.49 10.95
CA THR A 214 9.55 11.23 11.18
C THR A 214 10.02 11.09 12.64
N GLY A 215 10.17 12.20 13.35
CA GLY A 215 10.56 12.22 14.77
C GLY A 215 9.38 12.20 15.75
N SER A 216 8.15 12.05 15.28
CA SER A 216 6.99 11.87 16.17
C SER A 216 7.03 10.47 16.78
N ASP A 217 6.70 10.36 18.06
CA ASP A 217 6.62 9.08 18.78
C ASP A 217 5.59 8.15 18.10
N TYR A 218 6.05 7.02 17.73
CA TYR A 218 5.22 5.91 17.30
C TYR A 218 5.19 4.84 18.37
#